data_532d8a375cce5bd59ebe739eb959b9b2
#
_entry.id   532d8a375cce5bd59ebe739eb959b9b2
#
_cell.length_a   1.000
_cell.length_b   1.000
_cell.length_c   1.000
_cell.angle_alpha   90.00
_cell.angle_beta   90.00
_cell.angle_gamma   90.00
#
_symmetry.space_group_name_H-M   'P 1'
#
loop_
_entity.id
_entity.type
_entity.pdbx_description
1 polymer ?
#
loop_
_entity_poly.entity_id
_entity_poly.type
_entity_poly.pdbx_seq_one_letter_code
_entity_poly.pdbx_strand_id
1 'polypeptide(L)'
;MNAFLIATALVALAEMGDKTQLLAFLLAARFRQPLPIVAGIFVATIVNHAFAGAAGMWITHLIGAENMRWILGVSFIAMAAWILVPDKIDEEEEQALRFGVFGTTVIAFFLAEMGDKTQIATVALSAKYASEFVWVIGGTTLGMMLANVPAVFLGNHFAQKLPIRWIHAVAAAIFALIGVLVLLGKDGLL
;
A
#
# COMPACT_ATOMS: atom_id res chain seq x y z
N MET A 1 18.74 2.24 2.41
CA MET A 1 18.00 2.89 3.53
C MET A 1 16.95 3.88 3.05
N ASN A 2 17.23 4.62 1.97
CA ASN A 2 16.25 5.56 1.41
C ASN A 2 15.01 4.87 0.84
N ALA A 3 15.15 3.75 0.13
CA ALA A 3 14.02 3.00 -0.41
C ALA A 3 13.04 2.53 0.68
N PHE A 4 13.53 2.04 1.82
CA PHE A 4 12.70 1.64 2.95
C PHE A 4 11.87 2.81 3.50
N LEU A 5 12.50 3.95 3.78
CA LEU A 5 11.82 5.12 4.34
C LEU A 5 10.80 5.72 3.37
N ILE A 6 11.18 5.83 2.08
CA ILE A 6 10.30 6.34 1.03
C ILE A 6 9.10 5.41 0.88
N ALA A 7 9.32 4.10 0.77
CA ALA A 7 8.25 3.12 0.65
C ALA A 7 7.31 3.14 1.86
N THR A 8 7.86 3.23 3.09
CA THR A 8 7.07 3.32 4.32
C THR A 8 6.19 4.56 4.32
N ALA A 9 6.79 5.73 4.06
CA ALA A 9 6.05 6.99 4.09
C ALA A 9 4.95 7.05 3.03
N LEU A 10 5.26 6.66 1.79
CA LEU A 10 4.30 6.68 0.68
C LEU A 10 3.12 5.76 0.94
N VAL A 11 3.38 4.50 1.34
CA VAL A 11 2.30 3.55 1.59
C VAL A 11 1.50 3.94 2.83
N ALA A 12 2.16 4.35 3.93
CA ALA A 12 1.45 4.80 5.11
C ALA A 12 0.49 5.95 4.82
N LEU A 13 0.92 6.95 4.03
CA LEU A 13 0.08 8.09 3.65
C LEU A 13 -1.04 7.68 2.66
N ALA A 14 -0.76 6.78 1.73
CA ALA A 14 -1.74 6.31 0.75
C ALA A 14 -2.85 5.48 1.39
N GLU A 15 -2.51 4.69 2.42
CA GLU A 15 -3.43 3.80 3.13
C GLU A 15 -4.31 4.50 4.19
N MET A 16 -3.90 5.68 4.66
CA MET A 16 -4.73 6.39 5.65
C MET A 16 -6.07 6.80 5.06
N GLY A 17 -7.16 6.22 5.61
CA GLY A 17 -8.53 6.45 5.15
C GLY A 17 -8.96 5.57 3.98
N ASP A 18 -8.14 4.59 3.61
CA ASP A 18 -8.44 3.65 2.53
C ASP A 18 -9.41 2.53 2.97
N LYS A 19 -9.89 1.74 1.99
CA LYS A 19 -10.81 0.62 2.23
C LYS A 19 -10.26 -0.41 3.22
N THR A 20 -8.96 -0.68 3.18
CA THR A 20 -8.29 -1.63 4.09
C THR A 20 -8.30 -1.18 5.54
N GLN A 21 -8.19 0.14 5.80
CA GLN A 21 -8.36 0.68 7.16
C GLN A 21 -9.79 0.48 7.67
N LEU A 22 -10.81 0.66 6.81
CA LEU A 22 -12.19 0.35 7.17
C LEU A 22 -12.42 -1.14 7.39
N LEU A 23 -11.82 -2.00 6.57
CA LEU A 23 -11.85 -3.45 6.73
C LEU A 23 -11.19 -3.88 8.05
N ALA A 24 -10.02 -3.34 8.39
CA ALA A 24 -9.34 -3.57 9.67
C ALA A 24 -10.26 -3.23 10.86
N PHE A 25 -10.94 -2.10 10.76
CA PHE A 25 -11.92 -1.66 11.76
C PHE A 25 -13.10 -2.63 11.87
N LEU A 26 -13.72 -3.03 10.75
CA LEU A 26 -14.85 -3.96 10.72
C LEU A 26 -14.49 -5.32 11.34
N LEU A 27 -13.33 -5.88 10.99
CA LEU A 27 -12.82 -7.12 11.56
C LEU A 27 -12.57 -7.00 13.07
N ALA A 28 -11.99 -5.87 13.51
CA ALA A 28 -11.75 -5.60 14.93
C ALA A 28 -13.06 -5.49 15.73
N ALA A 29 -14.05 -4.77 15.19
CA ALA A 29 -15.38 -4.62 15.81
C ALA A 29 -16.12 -5.98 15.91
N ARG A 30 -16.02 -6.80 14.84
CA ARG A 30 -16.70 -8.09 14.75
C ARG A 30 -16.07 -9.16 15.63
N PHE A 31 -14.75 -9.35 15.55
CA PHE A 31 -14.07 -10.46 16.21
C PHE A 31 -13.53 -10.11 17.59
N ARG A 32 -13.23 -8.83 17.84
CA ARG A 32 -12.66 -8.35 19.13
C ARG A 32 -11.38 -9.08 19.54
N GLN A 33 -10.61 -9.54 18.58
CA GLN A 33 -9.34 -10.25 18.75
C GLN A 33 -8.23 -9.54 17.97
N PRO A 34 -7.62 -8.50 18.53
CA PRO A 34 -6.69 -7.64 17.78
C PRO A 34 -5.44 -8.36 17.29
N LEU A 35 -4.85 -9.26 18.10
CA LEU A 35 -3.60 -9.92 17.73
C LEU A 35 -3.71 -10.82 16.49
N PRO A 36 -4.69 -11.75 16.38
CA PRO A 36 -4.90 -12.52 15.15
C PRO A 36 -5.18 -11.65 13.94
N ILE A 37 -5.90 -10.52 14.11
CA ILE A 37 -6.18 -9.59 13.02
C ILE A 37 -4.89 -8.92 12.55
N VAL A 38 -4.10 -8.35 13.47
CA VAL A 38 -2.80 -7.72 13.13
C VAL A 38 -1.86 -8.71 12.44
N ALA A 39 -1.78 -9.95 12.94
CA ALA A 39 -0.98 -11.00 12.32
C ALA A 39 -1.50 -11.35 10.91
N GLY A 40 -2.81 -11.41 10.72
CA GLY A 40 -3.44 -11.65 9.41
C GLY A 40 -3.16 -10.54 8.42
N ILE A 41 -3.28 -9.27 8.83
CA ILE A 41 -2.92 -8.10 8.03
C ILE A 41 -1.45 -8.20 7.60
N PHE A 42 -0.55 -8.45 8.55
CA PHE A 42 0.88 -8.56 8.27
C PHE A 42 1.19 -9.64 7.22
N VAL A 43 0.63 -10.85 7.38
CA VAL A 43 0.86 -11.96 6.45
C VAL A 43 0.28 -11.66 5.07
N ALA A 44 -0.96 -11.17 5.00
CA ALA A 44 -1.59 -10.80 3.73
C ALA A 44 -0.77 -9.75 2.98
N THR A 45 -0.36 -8.69 3.69
CA THR A 45 0.40 -7.58 3.12
C THR A 45 1.77 -8.04 2.62
N ILE A 46 2.55 -8.77 3.43
CA ILE A 46 3.90 -9.17 3.01
C ILE A 46 3.85 -10.08 1.78
N VAL A 47 2.86 -10.99 1.72
CA VAL A 47 2.67 -11.87 0.55
C VAL A 47 2.28 -11.06 -0.68
N ASN A 48 1.31 -10.17 -0.56
CA ASN A 48 0.83 -9.34 -1.67
C ASN A 48 1.94 -8.42 -2.20
N HIS A 49 2.64 -7.73 -1.30
CA HIS A 49 3.73 -6.83 -1.68
C HIS A 49 4.95 -7.58 -2.24
N ALA A 50 5.25 -8.79 -1.75
CA ALA A 50 6.32 -9.61 -2.32
C ALA A 50 6.01 -10.02 -3.77
N PHE A 51 4.78 -10.44 -4.06
CA PHE A 51 4.35 -10.72 -5.43
C PHE A 51 4.38 -9.47 -6.31
N ALA A 52 3.86 -8.36 -5.84
CA ALA A 52 3.88 -7.09 -6.56
C ALA A 52 5.31 -6.62 -6.84
N GLY A 53 6.17 -6.68 -5.85
CA GLY A 53 7.57 -6.30 -5.98
C GLY A 53 8.36 -7.22 -6.92
N ALA A 54 8.12 -8.53 -6.88
CA ALA A 54 8.71 -9.47 -7.82
C ALA A 54 8.28 -9.18 -9.26
N ALA A 55 7.01 -8.85 -9.47
CA ALA A 55 6.50 -8.41 -10.78
C ALA A 55 7.19 -7.13 -11.24
N GLY A 56 7.38 -6.14 -10.34
CA GLY A 56 8.10 -4.89 -10.65
C GLY A 56 9.53 -5.12 -11.11
N MET A 57 10.28 -5.96 -10.40
CA MET A 57 11.64 -6.33 -10.81
C MET A 57 11.67 -7.06 -12.15
N TRP A 58 10.77 -8.00 -12.36
CA TRP A 58 10.69 -8.77 -13.61
C TRP A 58 10.41 -7.87 -14.81
N ILE A 59 9.46 -6.94 -14.67
CA ILE A 59 9.15 -5.94 -15.70
C ILE A 59 10.38 -5.09 -16.04
N THR A 60 11.16 -4.69 -15.03
CA THR A 60 12.40 -3.91 -15.23
C THR A 60 13.39 -4.63 -16.12
N HIS A 61 13.55 -5.93 -15.92
CA HIS A 61 14.45 -6.76 -16.75
C HIS A 61 13.99 -6.90 -18.21
N LEU A 62 12.67 -6.89 -18.46
CA LEU A 62 12.12 -7.05 -19.81
C LEU A 62 12.15 -5.76 -20.65
N ILE A 63 11.94 -4.61 -20.01
CA ILE A 63 11.62 -3.36 -20.71
C ILE A 63 12.87 -2.49 -20.92
N GLY A 64 13.90 -2.66 -20.12
CA GLY A 64 15.10 -1.84 -20.15
C GLY A 64 14.93 -0.47 -19.45
N ALA A 65 16.06 0.12 -19.04
CA ALA A 65 16.08 1.27 -18.14
C ALA A 65 15.43 2.55 -18.73
N GLU A 66 15.60 2.79 -20.02
CA GLU A 66 15.08 4.03 -20.64
C GLU A 66 13.55 4.04 -20.74
N ASN A 67 12.96 2.94 -21.20
CA ASN A 67 11.50 2.81 -21.26
C ASN A 67 10.89 2.70 -19.85
N MET A 68 11.63 2.09 -18.92
CA MET A 68 11.20 2.00 -17.52
C MET A 68 11.02 3.38 -16.89
N ARG A 69 11.87 4.35 -17.17
CA ARG A 69 11.75 5.72 -16.69
C ARG A 69 10.38 6.32 -17.03
N TRP A 70 9.95 6.17 -18.29
CA TRP A 70 8.65 6.68 -18.74
C TRP A 70 7.49 5.97 -18.04
N ILE A 71 7.55 4.64 -17.96
CA ILE A 71 6.52 3.83 -17.29
C ILE A 71 6.41 4.20 -15.81
N LEU A 72 7.52 4.29 -15.10
CA LEU A 72 7.54 4.66 -13.68
C LEU A 72 7.02 6.08 -13.46
N GLY A 73 7.52 7.06 -14.21
CA GLY A 73 7.09 8.44 -14.07
C GLY A 73 5.59 8.61 -14.30
N VAL A 74 5.06 7.99 -15.36
CA VAL A 74 3.62 8.02 -15.66
C VAL A 74 2.82 7.27 -14.58
N SER A 75 3.30 6.10 -14.11
CA SER A 75 2.59 5.36 -13.06
C SER A 75 2.53 6.13 -11.73
N PHE A 76 3.59 6.81 -11.32
CA PHE A 76 3.58 7.65 -10.12
C PHE A 76 2.62 8.85 -10.26
N ILE A 77 2.52 9.47 -11.44
CA ILE A 77 1.54 10.55 -11.69
C ILE A 77 0.11 10.00 -11.68
N ALA A 78 -0.12 8.83 -12.29
CA ALA A 78 -1.42 8.16 -12.26
C ALA A 78 -1.84 7.81 -10.82
N MET A 79 -0.88 7.33 -10.00
CA MET A 79 -1.10 7.08 -8.57
C MET A 79 -1.47 8.34 -7.81
N ALA A 80 -0.82 9.47 -8.09
CA ALA A 80 -1.16 10.75 -7.49
C ALA A 80 -2.63 11.14 -7.76
N ALA A 81 -3.10 10.92 -8.97
CA ALA A 81 -4.50 11.16 -9.32
C ALA A 81 -5.45 10.16 -8.64
N TRP A 82 -5.07 8.88 -8.59
CA TRP A 82 -5.91 7.82 -8.01
C TRP A 82 -6.09 7.95 -6.49
N ILE A 83 -5.06 8.32 -5.76
CA ILE A 83 -5.14 8.53 -4.30
C ILE A 83 -6.20 9.58 -3.92
N LEU A 84 -6.50 10.52 -4.80
CA LEU A 84 -7.54 11.53 -4.57
C LEU A 84 -8.97 10.99 -4.77
N VAL A 85 -9.14 9.80 -5.34
CA VAL A 85 -10.43 9.14 -5.54
C VAL A 85 -10.77 8.33 -4.28
N PRO A 86 -11.91 8.58 -3.63
CA PRO A 86 -12.35 7.79 -2.47
C PRO A 86 -12.61 6.33 -2.84
N ASP A 87 -12.12 5.39 -2.04
CA ASP A 87 -12.38 3.98 -2.22
C ASP A 87 -13.73 3.55 -1.64
N LYS A 88 -14.23 2.43 -2.15
CA LYS A 88 -15.45 1.77 -1.67
C LYS A 88 -15.11 0.36 -1.23
N ILE A 89 -15.82 -0.13 -0.22
CA ILE A 89 -15.71 -1.51 0.24
C ILE A 89 -16.54 -2.38 -0.71
N ASP A 90 -15.96 -3.44 -1.24
CA ASP A 90 -16.66 -4.42 -2.06
C ASP A 90 -17.32 -5.49 -1.17
N GLU A 91 -18.55 -5.90 -1.50
CA GLU A 91 -19.35 -6.85 -0.70
C GLU A 91 -18.73 -8.28 -0.66
N GLU A 92 -17.83 -8.60 -1.57
CA GLU A 92 -17.15 -9.91 -1.63
C GLU A 92 -16.18 -10.14 -0.45
N GLU A 93 -15.72 -9.10 0.22
CA GLU A 93 -14.78 -9.18 1.35
C GLU A 93 -15.42 -9.77 2.62
N GLU A 94 -16.76 -9.85 2.70
CA GLU A 94 -17.47 -10.39 3.87
C GLU A 94 -17.54 -11.92 3.95
N GLN A 95 -17.26 -12.67 2.88
CA GLN A 95 -17.53 -14.11 2.82
C GLN A 95 -16.46 -15.03 3.44
N ALA A 96 -15.32 -14.52 3.87
CA ALA A 96 -14.19 -15.31 4.34
C ALA A 96 -14.33 -15.91 5.77
N LEU A 97 -15.53 -16.01 6.32
CA LEU A 97 -15.80 -16.30 7.75
C LEU A 97 -15.47 -17.72 8.25
N ARG A 98 -15.09 -18.65 7.37
CA ARG A 98 -14.93 -20.08 7.71
C ARG A 98 -13.55 -20.47 8.28
N PHE A 99 -12.57 -19.56 8.26
CA PHE A 99 -11.15 -19.87 8.52
C PHE A 99 -10.60 -19.34 9.86
N GLY A 100 -11.47 -19.06 10.82
CA GLY A 100 -11.08 -18.39 12.06
C GLY A 100 -10.64 -16.94 11.83
N VAL A 101 -10.38 -16.18 12.90
CA VAL A 101 -10.09 -14.74 12.82
C VAL A 101 -8.85 -14.44 11.96
N PHE A 102 -7.77 -15.19 12.20
CA PHE A 102 -6.52 -15.01 11.44
C PHE A 102 -6.71 -15.32 9.96
N GLY A 103 -7.24 -16.50 9.61
CA GLY A 103 -7.42 -16.90 8.22
C GLY A 103 -8.41 -16.01 7.46
N THR A 104 -9.51 -15.62 8.12
CA THR A 104 -10.46 -14.63 7.57
C THR A 104 -9.77 -13.31 7.26
N THR A 105 -8.95 -12.81 8.19
CA THR A 105 -8.22 -11.56 7.98
C THR A 105 -7.22 -11.67 6.83
N VAL A 106 -6.45 -12.77 6.76
CA VAL A 106 -5.50 -12.99 5.66
C VAL A 106 -6.22 -12.96 4.32
N ILE A 107 -7.33 -13.70 4.17
CA ILE A 107 -8.05 -13.78 2.89
C ILE A 107 -8.68 -12.42 2.56
N ALA A 108 -9.38 -11.79 3.49
CA ALA A 108 -10.05 -10.52 3.25
C ALA A 108 -9.05 -9.42 2.86
N PHE A 109 -7.94 -9.27 3.61
CA PHE A 109 -6.91 -8.29 3.27
C PHE A 109 -6.18 -8.63 1.97
N PHE A 110 -5.87 -9.89 1.71
CA PHE A 110 -5.25 -10.28 0.46
C PHE A 110 -6.11 -9.92 -0.75
N LEU A 111 -7.42 -10.18 -0.69
CA LEU A 111 -8.36 -9.84 -1.76
C LEU A 111 -8.56 -8.33 -1.88
N ALA A 112 -8.68 -7.61 -0.75
CA ALA A 112 -8.83 -6.16 -0.73
C ALA A 112 -7.64 -5.43 -1.39
N GLU A 113 -6.42 -5.96 -1.19
CA GLU A 113 -5.19 -5.39 -1.74
C GLU A 113 -4.94 -5.77 -3.21
N MET A 114 -5.61 -6.81 -3.73
CA MET A 114 -5.41 -7.21 -5.13
C MET A 114 -5.88 -6.11 -6.09
N GLY A 115 -4.94 -5.61 -6.90
CA GLY A 115 -5.21 -4.54 -7.87
C GLY A 115 -5.36 -3.14 -7.24
N ASP A 116 -5.06 -2.99 -5.95
CA ASP A 116 -5.15 -1.71 -5.27
C ASP A 116 -3.97 -0.77 -5.57
N LYS A 117 -4.13 0.51 -5.18
CA LYS A 117 -3.14 1.59 -5.35
C LYS A 117 -1.78 1.22 -4.78
N THR A 118 -1.74 0.66 -3.58
CA THR A 118 -0.50 0.31 -2.89
C THR A 118 0.21 -0.88 -3.51
N GLN A 119 -0.53 -1.82 -4.09
CA GLN A 119 0.07 -2.89 -4.88
C GLN A 119 0.79 -2.32 -6.12
N ILE A 120 0.15 -1.40 -6.85
CA ILE A 120 0.76 -0.74 -8.02
C ILE A 120 1.94 0.14 -7.60
N ALA A 121 1.83 0.88 -6.49
CA ALA A 121 2.94 1.63 -5.92
C ALA A 121 4.13 0.73 -5.56
N THR A 122 3.87 -0.46 -5.00
CA THR A 122 4.89 -1.44 -4.66
C THR A 122 5.59 -1.99 -5.90
N VAL A 123 4.84 -2.27 -6.99
CA VAL A 123 5.42 -2.63 -8.29
C VAL A 123 6.37 -1.54 -8.78
N ALA A 124 5.91 -0.28 -8.79
CA ALA A 124 6.69 0.86 -9.27
C ALA A 124 7.94 1.13 -8.41
N LEU A 125 7.80 1.07 -7.07
CA LEU A 125 8.93 1.24 -6.15
C LEU A 125 9.96 0.12 -6.29
N SER A 126 9.52 -1.13 -6.43
CA SER A 126 10.42 -2.28 -6.61
C SER A 126 11.12 -2.24 -7.97
N ALA A 127 10.46 -1.74 -9.00
CA ALA A 127 11.08 -1.50 -10.30
C ALA A 127 12.14 -0.39 -10.22
N LYS A 128 11.84 0.71 -9.49
CA LYS A 128 12.77 1.82 -9.29
C LYS A 128 13.98 1.42 -8.43
N TYR A 129 13.75 0.69 -7.35
CA TYR A 129 14.77 0.30 -6.37
C TYR A 129 15.05 -1.21 -6.43
N ALA A 130 15.26 -1.75 -7.64
CA ALA A 130 15.40 -3.19 -7.85
C ALA A 130 16.52 -3.84 -7.02
N SER A 131 17.63 -3.13 -6.77
CA SER A 131 18.72 -3.58 -5.91
C SER A 131 18.39 -3.58 -4.41
N GLU A 132 17.35 -2.86 -4.02
CA GLU A 132 16.88 -2.72 -2.64
C GLU A 132 15.53 -3.41 -2.40
N PHE A 133 15.20 -4.45 -3.17
CA PHE A 133 13.90 -5.14 -3.15
C PHE A 133 13.38 -5.45 -1.75
N VAL A 134 14.21 -6.07 -0.91
CA VAL A 134 13.83 -6.46 0.47
C VAL A 134 13.46 -5.23 1.30
N TRP A 135 14.18 -4.12 1.11
CA TRP A 135 13.90 -2.87 1.79
C TRP A 135 12.60 -2.21 1.32
N VAL A 136 12.28 -2.32 0.03
CA VAL A 136 11.00 -1.87 -0.51
C VAL A 136 9.85 -2.66 0.12
N ILE A 137 9.92 -4.01 0.07
CA ILE A 137 8.86 -4.86 0.65
C ILE A 137 8.71 -4.63 2.15
N GLY A 138 9.82 -4.54 2.88
CA GLY A 138 9.78 -4.22 4.32
C GLY A 138 9.16 -2.85 4.59
N GLY A 139 9.52 -1.84 3.79
CA GLY A 139 8.99 -0.49 3.91
C GLY A 139 7.51 -0.40 3.59
N THR A 140 7.07 -0.96 2.46
CA THR A 140 5.64 -0.97 2.07
C THR A 140 4.79 -1.74 3.10
N THR A 141 5.31 -2.88 3.59
CA THR A 141 4.63 -3.65 4.65
C THR A 141 4.53 -2.84 5.94
N LEU A 142 5.61 -2.18 6.37
CA LEU A 142 5.57 -1.31 7.55
C LEU A 142 4.59 -0.14 7.37
N GLY A 143 4.56 0.48 6.19
CA GLY A 143 3.61 1.55 5.86
C GLY A 143 2.16 1.10 6.02
N MET A 144 1.82 -0.07 5.47
CA MET A 144 0.52 -0.71 5.63
C MET A 144 0.19 -0.97 7.10
N MET A 145 1.14 -1.50 7.88
CA MET A 145 0.92 -1.76 9.31
C MET A 145 0.70 -0.46 10.09
N LEU A 146 1.44 0.61 9.79
CA LEU A 146 1.27 1.91 10.44
C LEU A 146 -0.11 2.52 10.20
N ALA A 147 -0.71 2.30 9.03
CA ALA A 147 -2.06 2.76 8.73
C ALA A 147 -3.14 1.90 9.41
N ASN A 148 -3.00 0.57 9.36
CA ASN A 148 -4.08 -0.36 9.73
C ASN A 148 -4.04 -0.81 11.19
N VAL A 149 -2.87 -0.98 11.82
CA VAL A 149 -2.77 -1.43 13.22
C VAL A 149 -3.48 -0.46 14.19
N PRO A 150 -3.31 0.87 14.08
CA PRO A 150 -4.07 1.79 14.92
C PRO A 150 -5.59 1.62 14.78
N ALA A 151 -6.10 1.33 13.58
CA ALA A 151 -7.52 1.10 13.34
C ALA A 151 -8.02 -0.14 14.08
N VAL A 152 -7.22 -1.22 14.13
CA VAL A 152 -7.55 -2.44 14.88
C VAL A 152 -7.68 -2.19 16.37
N PHE A 153 -6.79 -1.39 16.97
CA PHE A 153 -6.77 -1.17 18.42
C PHE A 153 -7.67 -0.02 18.89
N LEU A 154 -7.76 1.07 18.11
CA LEU A 154 -8.43 2.31 18.51
C LEU A 154 -9.87 2.42 17.97
N GLY A 155 -10.22 1.58 17.00
CA GLY A 155 -11.54 1.54 16.43
C GLY A 155 -11.93 2.84 15.69
N ASN A 156 -13.24 3.00 15.45
CA ASN A 156 -13.80 4.06 14.62
C ASN A 156 -13.53 5.51 15.14
N HIS A 157 -13.30 5.69 16.43
CA HIS A 157 -13.06 7.02 17.00
C HIS A 157 -11.76 7.67 16.52
N PHE A 158 -10.75 6.87 16.15
CA PHE A 158 -9.50 7.41 15.62
C PHE A 158 -9.62 7.78 14.14
N ALA A 159 -10.21 6.90 13.36
CA ALA A 159 -10.40 7.13 11.91
C ALA A 159 -11.22 8.40 11.62
N GLN A 160 -12.27 8.68 12.42
CA GLN A 160 -13.12 9.86 12.26
C GLN A 160 -12.43 11.21 12.56
N LYS A 161 -11.32 11.21 13.30
CA LYS A 161 -10.59 12.43 13.67
C LYS A 161 -9.46 12.78 12.70
N LEU A 162 -9.10 11.87 11.79
CA LEU A 162 -8.03 12.10 10.83
C LEU A 162 -8.49 13.04 9.70
N PRO A 163 -7.70 14.06 9.33
CA PRO A 163 -8.01 14.93 8.21
C PRO A 163 -7.64 14.25 6.87
N ILE A 164 -8.35 13.16 6.54
CA ILE A 164 -8.07 12.25 5.43
C ILE A 164 -7.82 12.99 4.11
N ARG A 165 -8.62 14.03 3.79
CA ARG A 165 -8.45 14.81 2.56
C ARG A 165 -7.08 15.47 2.45
N TRP A 166 -6.55 15.99 3.56
CA TRP A 166 -5.23 16.62 3.58
C TRP A 166 -4.12 15.57 3.50
N ILE A 167 -4.30 14.42 4.14
CA ILE A 167 -3.34 13.30 4.09
C ILE A 167 -3.22 12.79 2.65
N HIS A 168 -4.36 12.53 1.98
CA HIS A 168 -4.37 12.13 0.57
C HIS A 168 -3.80 13.21 -0.36
N ALA A 169 -4.07 14.51 -0.10
CA ALA A 169 -3.49 15.59 -0.89
C ALA A 169 -1.96 15.64 -0.76
N VAL A 170 -1.42 15.44 0.45
CA VAL A 170 0.03 15.36 0.69
C VAL A 170 0.62 14.13 -0.01
N ALA A 171 0.00 12.95 0.14
CA ALA A 171 0.43 11.74 -0.54
C ALA A 171 0.45 11.93 -2.07
N ALA A 172 -0.63 12.47 -2.65
CA ALA A 172 -0.73 12.75 -4.07
C ALA A 172 0.36 13.73 -4.54
N ALA A 173 0.64 14.79 -3.77
CA ALA A 173 1.70 15.74 -4.10
C ALA A 173 3.10 15.07 -4.10
N ILE A 174 3.37 14.17 -3.15
CA ILE A 174 4.63 13.43 -3.08
C ILE A 174 4.75 12.47 -4.28
N PHE A 175 3.70 11.71 -4.59
CA PHE A 175 3.69 10.82 -5.76
C PHE A 175 3.88 11.60 -7.08
N ALA A 176 3.20 12.74 -7.24
CA ALA A 176 3.36 13.59 -8.41
C ALA A 176 4.79 14.14 -8.53
N LEU A 177 5.38 14.59 -7.42
CA LEU A 177 6.76 15.08 -7.38
C LEU A 177 7.75 13.97 -7.79
N ILE A 178 7.61 12.77 -7.23
CA ILE A 178 8.45 11.61 -7.59
C ILE A 178 8.29 11.30 -9.08
N GLY A 179 7.05 11.26 -9.58
CA GLY A 179 6.77 11.00 -10.99
C GLY A 179 7.45 12.01 -11.93
N VAL A 180 7.37 13.29 -11.61
CA VAL A 180 8.03 14.36 -12.38
C VAL A 180 9.55 14.24 -12.32
N LEU A 181 10.14 13.99 -11.15
CA LEU A 181 11.59 13.82 -10.99
C LEU A 181 12.10 12.62 -11.80
N VAL A 182 11.36 11.51 -11.78
CA VAL A 182 11.68 10.32 -12.58
C VAL A 182 11.62 10.64 -14.08
N LEU A 183 10.57 11.33 -14.56
CA LEU A 183 10.46 11.72 -15.98
C LEU A 183 11.59 12.65 -16.42
N LEU A 184 12.04 13.54 -15.54
CA LEU A 184 13.15 14.45 -15.80
C LEU A 184 14.53 13.79 -15.70
N GLY A 185 14.62 12.50 -15.32
CA GLY A 185 15.88 11.81 -15.10
C GLY A 185 16.68 12.32 -13.88
N LYS A 186 15.99 12.98 -12.94
CA LYS A 186 16.57 13.53 -11.70
C LYS A 186 16.27 12.70 -10.47
N ASP A 187 15.92 11.46 -10.67
CA ASP A 187 15.55 10.49 -9.64
C ASP A 187 16.71 10.07 -8.70
N GLY A 188 17.95 10.37 -9.07
CA GLY A 188 19.11 10.25 -8.20
C GLY A 188 19.13 11.23 -7.02
N LEU A 189 18.16 12.17 -6.94
CA LEU A 189 17.97 13.08 -5.81
C LEU A 189 17.05 12.50 -4.72
N LEU A 190 16.43 11.34 -4.95
CA LEU A 190 15.56 10.60 -4.03
C LEU A 190 16.27 9.36 -3.50
#